data_d80031280ec9bfa3493889eb174b954f
#
_entry.id   d80031280ec9bfa3493889eb174b954f
#
_cell.length_a   1.000
_cell.length_b   1.000
_cell.length_c   1.000
_cell.angle_alpha   90.00
_cell.angle_beta   90.00
_cell.angle_gamma   90.00
#
_symmetry.space_group_name_H-M   'P 1'
#
loop_
_entity.id
_entity.type
_entity.pdbx_description
1 polymer ?
#
loop_
_entity_poly.entity_id
_entity_poly.type
_entity_poly.pdbx_seq_one_letter_code
_entity_poly.pdbx_strand_id
1 'polypeptide(L)'
;METRSTPRYHVAASAHIDAPASTLYGILADYRDGHPRILPPAFRDLQVERGGTGAGTIIRFQMRVLGQTRSVRGAVTEPEPGRVLVESYRESDTVTTFTVDADARGAGATVTIETSLPGHSGLRGAVERRVVTMLLRRIYTQELALLGAAAGAARPSPA
;
A
#
# COMPACT_ATOMS: atom_id res chain seq x y z
N MET A 1 -11.24 32.21 10.97
CA MET A 1 -10.86 31.02 11.74
C MET A 1 -9.92 30.20 10.83
N GLU A 2 -8.62 30.42 10.98
CA GLU A 2 -7.61 29.67 10.19
C GLU A 2 -7.63 28.21 10.66
N THR A 3 -8.12 27.35 9.84
CA THR A 3 -7.90 25.90 9.99
C THR A 3 -6.40 25.67 9.85
N ARG A 4 -5.71 25.50 10.98
CA ARG A 4 -4.31 25.04 10.97
C ARG A 4 -4.29 23.67 10.31
N SER A 5 -3.92 23.64 9.05
CA SER A 5 -3.67 22.39 8.34
C SER A 5 -2.57 21.65 9.11
N THR A 6 -2.88 20.46 9.61
CA THR A 6 -1.87 19.60 10.23
C THR A 6 -0.77 19.33 9.21
N PRO A 7 0.51 19.58 9.52
CA PRO A 7 1.58 19.30 8.58
C PRO A 7 1.56 17.82 8.20
N ARG A 8 1.75 17.53 6.91
CA ARG A 8 1.79 16.16 6.40
C ARG A 8 3.19 15.81 5.92
N TYR A 9 3.54 14.54 6.00
CA TYR A 9 4.76 14.02 5.42
C TYR A 9 4.46 12.75 4.62
N HIS A 10 5.34 12.39 3.74
CA HIS A 10 5.19 11.25 2.83
C HIS A 10 6.30 10.25 3.06
N VAL A 11 5.92 8.98 2.99
CA VAL A 11 6.86 7.85 3.02
C VAL A 11 6.60 7.01 1.78
N ALA A 12 7.64 6.76 0.99
CA ALA A 12 7.52 5.99 -0.23
C ALA A 12 8.62 4.94 -0.35
N ALA A 13 8.29 3.86 -1.05
CA ALA A 13 9.23 2.88 -1.59
C ALA A 13 8.80 2.47 -3.00
N SER A 14 9.76 2.18 -3.85
CA SER A 14 9.52 1.74 -5.22
C SER A 14 10.38 0.54 -5.55
N ALA A 15 9.89 -0.32 -6.43
CA ALA A 15 10.66 -1.42 -7.01
C ALA A 15 10.25 -1.64 -8.47
N HIS A 16 11.23 -1.98 -9.30
CA HIS A 16 10.97 -2.52 -10.62
C HIS A 16 10.69 -4.01 -10.52
N ILE A 17 9.64 -4.48 -11.16
CA ILE A 17 9.21 -5.88 -11.15
C ILE A 17 9.04 -6.37 -12.59
N ASP A 18 9.66 -7.50 -12.91
CA ASP A 18 9.63 -8.14 -14.23
C ASP A 18 8.31 -8.90 -14.43
N ALA A 19 7.20 -8.15 -14.42
CA ALA A 19 5.86 -8.66 -14.71
C ALA A 19 5.03 -7.56 -15.37
N PRO A 20 4.04 -7.92 -16.21
CA PRO A 20 3.15 -6.94 -16.83
C PRO A 20 2.44 -6.08 -15.78
N ALA A 21 2.29 -4.78 -16.05
CA ALA A 21 1.59 -3.85 -15.16
C ALA A 21 0.17 -4.31 -14.81
N SER A 22 -0.55 -4.91 -15.78
CA SER A 22 -1.89 -5.46 -15.54
C SER A 22 -1.92 -6.60 -14.54
N THR A 23 -0.90 -7.46 -14.55
CA THR A 23 -0.76 -8.55 -13.56
C THR A 23 -0.50 -8.00 -12.17
N LEU A 24 0.43 -7.06 -12.05
CA LEU A 24 0.77 -6.42 -10.77
C LEU A 24 -0.41 -5.65 -10.19
N TYR A 25 -1.07 -4.84 -11.02
CA TYR A 25 -2.25 -4.10 -10.61
C TYR A 25 -3.41 -5.03 -10.22
N GLY A 26 -3.62 -6.11 -10.95
CA GLY A 26 -4.64 -7.11 -10.64
C GLY A 26 -4.44 -7.74 -9.26
N ILE A 27 -3.20 -8.04 -8.87
CA ILE A 27 -2.88 -8.55 -7.54
C ILE A 27 -3.15 -7.49 -6.45
N LEU A 28 -2.74 -6.25 -6.69
CA LEU A 28 -2.98 -5.13 -5.77
C LEU A 28 -4.47 -4.86 -5.55
N ALA A 29 -5.26 -4.86 -6.61
CA ALA A 29 -6.68 -4.52 -6.58
C ALA A 29 -7.58 -5.65 -6.09
N ASP A 30 -7.10 -6.89 -6.07
CA ASP A 30 -7.86 -8.05 -5.60
C ASP A 30 -7.66 -8.27 -4.09
N TYR A 31 -8.54 -7.71 -3.29
CA TYR A 31 -8.51 -7.79 -1.82
C TYR A 31 -8.99 -9.12 -1.24
N ARG A 32 -9.50 -10.03 -2.07
CA ARG A 32 -9.93 -11.36 -1.64
C ARG A 32 -8.81 -12.38 -1.69
N ASP A 33 -8.10 -12.42 -2.80
CA ASP A 33 -7.11 -13.47 -3.06
C ASP A 33 -5.71 -12.93 -3.39
N GLY A 34 -5.61 -11.80 -4.09
CA GLY A 34 -4.34 -11.20 -4.51
C GLY A 34 -3.63 -10.43 -3.40
N HIS A 35 -4.25 -9.36 -2.94
CA HIS A 35 -3.68 -8.44 -1.94
C HIS A 35 -3.27 -9.12 -0.62
N PRO A 36 -4.04 -10.09 -0.07
CA PRO A 36 -3.62 -10.80 1.15
C PRO A 36 -2.28 -11.52 1.03
N ARG A 37 -1.91 -11.94 -0.18
CA ARG A 37 -0.65 -12.67 -0.44
C ARG A 37 0.59 -11.80 -0.40
N ILE A 38 0.41 -10.50 -0.50
CA ILE A 38 1.52 -9.53 -0.52
C ILE A 38 1.69 -8.77 0.80
N LEU A 39 0.79 -8.98 1.77
CA LEU A 39 0.85 -8.30 3.06
C LEU A 39 2.01 -8.82 3.92
N PRO A 40 2.91 -7.94 4.36
CA PRO A 40 3.93 -8.28 5.35
C PRO A 40 3.31 -8.68 6.70
N PRO A 41 4.07 -9.36 7.59
CA PRO A 41 3.58 -9.82 8.90
C PRO A 41 3.07 -8.72 9.84
N ALA A 42 3.37 -7.44 9.55
CA ALA A 42 2.82 -6.29 10.27
C ALA A 42 1.31 -6.16 10.09
N PHE A 43 0.76 -6.68 8.99
CA PHE A 43 -0.66 -6.68 8.67
C PHE A 43 -1.24 -8.09 8.88
N ARG A 44 -2.36 -8.18 9.55
CA ARG A 44 -3.02 -9.45 9.86
C ARG A 44 -4.52 -9.34 9.71
N ASP A 45 -5.17 -10.47 9.50
CA ASP A 45 -6.62 -10.62 9.54
C ASP A 45 -7.34 -9.65 8.60
N LEU A 46 -6.83 -9.53 7.35
CA LEU A 46 -7.48 -8.74 6.33
C LEU A 46 -8.86 -9.31 6.03
N GLN A 47 -9.88 -8.50 6.21
CA GLN A 47 -11.27 -8.80 5.92
C GLN A 47 -11.84 -7.81 4.94
N VAL A 48 -12.61 -8.31 3.98
CA VAL A 48 -13.37 -7.48 3.05
C VAL A 48 -14.78 -7.29 3.60
N GLU A 49 -15.11 -6.08 4.00
CA GLU A 49 -16.46 -5.74 4.50
C GLU A 49 -17.43 -5.45 3.36
N ARG A 50 -16.91 -4.95 2.23
CA ARG A 50 -17.68 -4.59 1.05
C ARG A 50 -16.81 -4.66 -0.20
N GLY A 51 -17.39 -5.00 -1.36
CA GLY A 51 -16.68 -5.09 -2.61
C GLY A 51 -15.74 -6.29 -2.65
N GLY A 52 -14.45 -6.03 -2.84
CA GLY A 52 -13.40 -7.05 -2.87
C GLY A 52 -12.42 -6.87 -4.02
N THR A 53 -12.76 -6.08 -5.02
CA THR A 53 -11.88 -5.74 -6.14
C THR A 53 -12.00 -4.26 -6.45
N GLY A 54 -10.87 -3.55 -6.41
CA GLY A 54 -10.76 -2.16 -6.81
C GLY A 54 -11.68 -1.19 -6.05
N ALA A 55 -12.12 -0.15 -6.75
CA ALA A 55 -12.92 0.94 -6.19
C ALA A 55 -14.22 0.45 -5.53
N GLY A 56 -14.58 1.07 -4.40
CA GLY A 56 -15.74 0.71 -3.60
C GLY A 56 -15.50 -0.41 -2.60
N THR A 57 -14.32 -1.00 -2.59
CA THR A 57 -13.91 -1.98 -1.58
C THR A 57 -13.73 -1.30 -0.23
N ILE A 58 -14.25 -1.92 0.82
CA ILE A 58 -13.99 -1.57 2.21
C ILE A 58 -13.30 -2.73 2.88
N ILE A 59 -12.17 -2.44 3.49
CA ILE A 59 -11.32 -3.43 4.17
C ILE A 59 -11.16 -3.10 5.64
N ARG A 60 -10.91 -4.15 6.42
CA ARG A 60 -10.50 -4.06 7.81
C ARG A 60 -9.33 -5.02 8.06
N PHE A 61 -8.33 -4.59 8.77
CA PHE A 61 -7.20 -5.43 9.14
C PHE A 61 -6.61 -5.03 10.50
N GLN A 62 -5.77 -5.88 11.05
CA GLN A 62 -4.97 -5.59 12.23
C GLN A 62 -3.57 -5.15 11.79
N MET A 63 -3.12 -4.01 12.28
CA MET A 63 -1.76 -3.52 12.05
C MET A 63 -0.98 -3.58 13.36
N ARG A 64 0.15 -4.28 13.33
CA ARG A 64 1.06 -4.36 14.47
C ARG A 64 2.31 -3.53 14.22
N VAL A 65 2.47 -2.47 14.98
CA VAL A 65 3.63 -1.56 14.91
C VAL A 65 4.09 -1.25 16.33
N LEU A 66 5.40 -1.35 16.57
CA LEU A 66 6.03 -1.06 17.87
C LEU A 66 5.38 -1.79 19.05
N GLY A 67 5.00 -3.06 18.85
CA GLY A 67 4.38 -3.89 19.89
C GLY A 67 2.90 -3.58 20.16
N GLN A 68 2.31 -2.59 19.48
CA GLN A 68 0.89 -2.26 19.57
C GLN A 68 0.13 -2.81 18.36
N THR A 69 -1.04 -3.38 18.63
CA THR A 69 -1.97 -3.84 17.59
C THR A 69 -3.15 -2.89 17.52
N ARG A 70 -3.47 -2.41 16.32
CA ARG A 70 -4.61 -1.53 16.04
C ARG A 70 -5.46 -2.12 14.93
N SER A 71 -6.77 -2.04 15.10
CA SER A 71 -7.72 -2.31 14.00
C SER A 71 -7.78 -1.09 13.10
N VAL A 72 -7.63 -1.31 11.79
CA VAL A 72 -7.63 -0.26 10.78
C VAL A 72 -8.71 -0.58 9.75
N ARG A 73 -9.48 0.44 9.37
CA ARG A 73 -10.53 0.34 8.35
C ARG A 73 -10.22 1.28 7.21
N GLY A 74 -10.17 0.75 5.99
CA GLY A 74 -9.82 1.48 4.79
C GLY A 74 -10.92 1.44 3.73
N ALA A 75 -11.01 2.52 2.95
CA ALA A 75 -11.84 2.62 1.76
C ALA A 75 -10.94 2.73 0.53
N VAL A 76 -11.26 1.95 -0.49
CA VAL A 76 -10.47 1.85 -1.73
C VAL A 76 -11.12 2.66 -2.85
N THR A 77 -10.31 3.44 -3.54
CA THR A 77 -10.67 4.16 -4.77
C THR A 77 -9.64 3.90 -5.86
N GLU A 78 -10.03 4.11 -7.10
CA GLU A 78 -9.16 3.98 -8.29
C GLU A 78 -9.23 5.27 -9.10
N PRO A 79 -8.42 6.29 -8.75
CA PRO A 79 -8.37 7.53 -9.53
C PRO A 79 -7.99 7.31 -11.00
N GLU A 80 -7.12 6.34 -11.25
CA GLU A 80 -6.74 5.84 -12.58
C GLU A 80 -6.80 4.30 -12.57
N PRO A 81 -7.94 3.70 -12.94
CA PRO A 81 -8.08 2.25 -12.96
C PRO A 81 -7.01 1.57 -13.82
N GLY A 82 -6.40 0.53 -13.27
CA GLY A 82 -5.27 -0.18 -13.92
C GLY A 82 -3.90 0.44 -13.66
N ARG A 83 -3.81 1.64 -13.05
CA ARG A 83 -2.55 2.31 -12.76
C ARG A 83 -2.45 2.83 -11.32
N VAL A 84 -3.48 3.50 -10.80
CA VAL A 84 -3.46 4.12 -9.48
C VAL A 84 -4.59 3.60 -8.61
N LEU A 85 -4.23 2.99 -7.48
CA LEU A 85 -5.11 2.50 -6.43
C LEU A 85 -4.84 3.29 -5.15
N VAL A 86 -5.89 3.71 -4.45
CA VAL A 86 -5.78 4.52 -3.24
C VAL A 86 -6.58 3.91 -2.10
N GLU A 87 -5.94 3.75 -0.96
CA GLU A 87 -6.54 3.35 0.30
C GLU A 87 -6.58 4.54 1.27
N SER A 88 -7.76 4.88 1.73
CA SER A 88 -7.97 6.00 2.66
C SER A 88 -8.41 5.49 4.03
N TYR A 89 -7.69 5.88 5.08
CA TYR A 89 -7.89 5.47 6.46
C TYR A 89 -8.29 6.69 7.28
N ARG A 90 -9.60 6.91 7.44
CA ARG A 90 -10.16 8.12 8.06
C ARG A 90 -9.76 8.29 9.53
N GLU A 91 -9.71 7.21 10.29
CA GLU A 91 -9.40 7.25 11.72
C GLU A 91 -8.00 7.77 12.03
N SER A 92 -7.04 7.50 11.14
CA SER A 92 -5.65 7.94 11.25
C SER A 92 -5.31 9.12 10.34
N ASP A 93 -6.27 9.60 9.55
CA ASP A 93 -6.05 10.60 8.49
C ASP A 93 -4.86 10.25 7.59
N THR A 94 -4.77 8.98 7.22
CA THR A 94 -3.68 8.41 6.43
C THR A 94 -4.21 7.99 5.07
N VAL A 95 -3.41 8.20 4.03
CA VAL A 95 -3.73 7.80 2.66
C VAL A 95 -2.54 7.07 2.07
N THR A 96 -2.76 5.85 1.58
CA THR A 96 -1.76 5.06 0.86
C THR A 96 -2.12 4.98 -0.62
N THR A 97 -1.18 5.30 -1.47
CA THR A 97 -1.32 5.26 -2.93
C THR A 97 -0.38 4.21 -3.51
N PHE A 98 -0.91 3.32 -4.32
CA PHE A 98 -0.16 2.38 -5.14
C PHE A 98 -0.18 2.88 -6.58
N THR A 99 0.99 3.04 -7.18
CA THR A 99 1.14 3.43 -8.58
C THR A 99 1.89 2.34 -9.33
N VAL A 100 1.36 1.91 -10.46
CA VAL A 100 1.96 0.90 -11.33
C VAL A 100 2.24 1.54 -12.68
N ASP A 101 3.51 1.82 -12.94
CA ASP A 101 3.98 2.44 -14.17
C ASP A 101 4.64 1.39 -15.06
N ALA A 102 3.97 1.06 -16.17
CA ALA A 102 4.47 0.08 -17.13
C ALA A 102 5.75 0.59 -17.83
N ASP A 103 6.66 -0.33 -18.10
CA ASP A 103 7.82 -0.05 -18.96
C ASP A 103 7.39 0.24 -20.41
N ALA A 104 8.26 0.93 -21.14
CA ALA A 104 8.04 1.21 -22.56
C ALA A 104 7.81 -0.07 -23.40
N ARG A 105 8.39 -1.20 -23.01
CA ARG A 105 8.23 -2.51 -23.67
C ARG A 105 7.08 -3.34 -23.11
N GLY A 106 6.44 -2.91 -22.02
CA GLY A 106 5.32 -3.62 -21.38
C GLY A 106 5.67 -4.95 -20.69
N ALA A 107 6.95 -5.31 -20.62
CA ALA A 107 7.41 -6.56 -20.01
C ALA A 107 7.54 -6.47 -18.49
N GLY A 108 7.76 -5.28 -17.94
CA GLY A 108 7.89 -4.98 -16.53
C GLY A 108 7.16 -3.72 -16.16
N ALA A 109 7.17 -3.41 -14.87
CA ALA A 109 6.63 -2.17 -14.36
C ALA A 109 7.35 -1.71 -13.08
N THR A 110 7.36 -0.43 -12.85
CA THR A 110 7.76 0.15 -11.56
C THR A 110 6.54 0.32 -10.69
N VAL A 111 6.56 -0.30 -9.51
CA VAL A 111 5.50 -0.16 -8.51
C VAL A 111 5.99 0.73 -7.40
N THR A 112 5.21 1.75 -7.07
CA THR A 112 5.47 2.68 -5.96
C THR A 112 4.35 2.58 -4.94
N ILE A 113 4.72 2.43 -3.67
CA ILE A 113 3.82 2.56 -2.52
C ILE A 113 4.19 3.85 -1.82
N GLU A 114 3.25 4.78 -1.72
CA GLU A 114 3.43 6.05 -1.02
C GLU A 114 2.32 6.25 0.00
N THR A 115 2.68 6.62 1.22
CA THR A 115 1.73 6.98 2.26
C THR A 115 1.92 8.41 2.72
N SER A 116 0.82 9.15 2.74
CA SER A 116 0.70 10.48 3.33
C SER A 116 0.16 10.37 4.75
N LEU A 117 0.91 10.90 5.72
CA LEU A 117 0.57 10.83 7.15
C LEU A 117 0.52 12.22 7.77
N PRO A 118 -0.35 12.44 8.78
CA PRO A 118 -0.27 13.64 9.61
C PRO A 118 1.02 13.62 10.42
N GLY A 119 1.65 14.78 10.58
CA GLY A 119 2.88 14.96 11.35
C GLY A 119 2.66 15.82 12.58
N HIS A 120 3.57 15.70 13.53
CA HIS A 120 3.65 16.59 14.68
C HIS A 120 4.84 17.54 14.54
N SER A 121 4.70 18.74 15.06
CA SER A 121 5.78 19.73 15.08
C SER A 121 6.76 19.49 16.25
N GLY A 122 7.94 20.11 16.17
CA GLY A 122 8.96 20.06 17.21
C GLY A 122 9.86 18.82 17.15
N LEU A 123 10.80 18.74 18.11
CA LEU A 123 11.83 17.69 18.15
C LEU A 123 11.22 16.29 18.30
N ARG A 124 10.20 16.15 19.16
CA ARG A 124 9.49 14.87 19.34
C ARG A 124 8.82 14.40 18.06
N GLY A 125 8.17 15.30 17.31
CA GLY A 125 7.58 14.99 16.01
C GLY A 125 8.63 14.63 14.96
N ALA A 126 9.81 15.25 14.99
CA ALA A 126 10.90 14.90 14.09
C ALA A 126 11.45 13.49 14.34
N VAL A 127 11.61 13.10 15.61
CA VAL A 127 12.03 11.74 16.00
C VAL A 127 10.97 10.70 15.60
N GLU A 128 9.71 10.96 15.93
CA GLU A 128 8.58 10.10 15.56
C GLU A 128 8.52 9.87 14.04
N ARG A 129 8.58 10.95 13.25
CA ARG A 129 8.61 10.88 11.79
C ARG A 129 9.76 10.02 11.27
N ARG A 130 10.97 10.15 11.85
CA ARG A 130 12.13 9.35 11.44
C ARG A 130 11.91 7.87 11.69
N VAL A 131 11.39 7.51 12.86
CA VAL A 131 11.09 6.12 13.23
C VAL A 131 10.00 5.54 12.33
N VAL A 132 8.89 6.25 12.15
CA VAL A 132 7.78 5.82 11.29
C VAL A 132 8.24 5.67 9.84
N THR A 133 9.02 6.60 9.31
CA THR A 133 9.58 6.52 7.94
C THR A 133 10.43 5.26 7.76
N MET A 134 11.30 4.97 8.71
CA MET A 134 12.16 3.78 8.65
C MET A 134 11.32 2.48 8.66
N LEU A 135 10.33 2.40 9.55
CA LEU A 135 9.45 1.23 9.66
C LEU A 135 8.59 1.01 8.42
N LEU A 136 7.94 2.08 7.93
CA LEU A 136 7.08 1.97 6.74
C LEU A 136 7.89 1.63 5.49
N ARG A 137 9.07 2.21 5.28
CA ARG A 137 9.94 1.84 4.16
C ARG A 137 10.31 0.36 4.20
N ARG A 138 10.61 -0.18 5.38
CA ARG A 138 10.89 -1.60 5.54
C ARG A 138 9.66 -2.46 5.18
N ILE A 139 8.49 -2.08 5.67
CA ILE A 139 7.23 -2.76 5.38
C ILE A 139 6.95 -2.74 3.86
N TYR A 140 7.04 -1.58 3.22
CA TYR A 140 6.77 -1.45 1.78
C TYR A 140 7.80 -2.18 0.91
N THR A 141 9.06 -2.21 1.31
CA THR A 141 10.08 -3.01 0.61
C THR A 141 9.75 -4.50 0.68
N GLN A 142 9.27 -5.00 1.82
CA GLN A 142 8.79 -6.38 1.94
C GLN A 142 7.55 -6.64 1.09
N GLU A 143 6.58 -5.73 1.11
CA GLU A 143 5.36 -5.84 0.31
C GLU A 143 5.65 -5.88 -1.19
N LEU A 144 6.54 -5.02 -1.68
CA LEU A 144 7.00 -5.03 -3.08
C LEU A 144 7.72 -6.33 -3.46
N ALA A 145 8.53 -6.89 -2.56
CA ALA A 145 9.16 -8.18 -2.77
C ALA A 145 8.14 -9.33 -2.84
N LEU A 146 7.15 -9.31 -1.95
CA LEU A 146 6.03 -10.27 -1.96
C LEU A 146 5.17 -10.13 -3.23
N LEU A 147 4.95 -8.90 -3.70
CA LEU A 147 4.26 -8.64 -4.96
C LEU A 147 5.01 -9.24 -6.15
N GLY A 148 6.33 -9.07 -6.20
CA GLY A 148 7.17 -9.68 -7.23
C GLY A 148 7.10 -11.21 -7.20
N ALA A 149 7.15 -11.82 -6.02
CA ALA A 149 7.02 -13.27 -5.85
C ALA A 149 5.63 -13.77 -6.27
N ALA A 150 4.55 -13.07 -5.89
CA ALA A 150 3.19 -13.41 -6.27
C ALA A 150 2.97 -13.31 -7.79
N ALA A 151 3.52 -12.29 -8.45
CA ALA A 151 3.47 -12.14 -9.90
C ALA A 151 4.27 -13.23 -10.63
N GLY A 152 5.42 -13.64 -10.08
CA GLY A 152 6.21 -14.77 -10.59
C GLY A 152 5.46 -16.11 -10.51
N ALA A 153 4.74 -16.35 -9.42
CA ALA A 153 3.91 -17.55 -9.26
C ALA A 153 2.68 -17.57 -10.18
N ALA A 154 2.20 -16.40 -10.63
CA ALA A 154 1.07 -16.28 -11.57
C ALA A 154 1.50 -16.50 -13.04
N ARG A 155 2.79 -16.57 -13.37
CA ARG A 155 3.26 -16.88 -14.72
C ARG A 155 2.99 -18.36 -15.03
N PRO A 156 2.42 -18.69 -16.21
CA PRO A 156 2.37 -20.09 -16.65
C PRO A 156 3.79 -20.61 -16.80
N SER A 157 4.05 -21.82 -16.31
CA SER A 157 5.32 -22.49 -16.55
C SER A 157 5.55 -22.59 -18.05
N PRO A 158 6.77 -22.27 -18.55
CA PRO A 158 7.08 -22.53 -19.95
C PRO A 158 6.92 -24.01 -20.23
N ALA A 159 6.18 -24.33 -21.29
CA ALA A 159 5.99 -25.70 -21.76
C ALA A 159 7.29 -26.31 -22.25
#